data_d74cf28a55034be518fd046b2189045f
#
_entry.id   d74cf28a55034be518fd046b2189045f
#
_cell.length_a   1.000
_cell.length_b   1.000
_cell.length_c   1.000
_cell.angle_alpha   90.00
_cell.angle_beta   90.00
_cell.angle_gamma   90.00
#
_symmetry.space_group_name_H-M   'P 1'
#
loop_
_entity.id
_entity.type
_entity.pdbx_description
1 polymer ?
#
loop_
_entity_poly.entity_id
_entity_poly.type
_entity_poly.pdbx_seq_one_letter_code
_entity_poly.pdbx_strand_id
1 'polypeptide(L)'
;MLFRSAYFFIGYSVAYGVNFFSGAEQLVQKSGFELTKFFFLLTFAAAVPAIVSGGIAERARFHPQLAATFLLVGFVYPFFEGIAWNQAYGIQAWLKASFAEEFHDFAGSVVVHAVGGWIGLMAVMLLGARHGRYTKDGHVSAHPPSSIPFLALGAWILSVGWFGFNVMSAQTIDKISGLVAVNSLMAMAGGTIVALVLGRNDPGFVHNGPLAGLVAVCAGSDIMHPVEIGRAHV
;
A
#
# COMPACT_ATOMS: atom_id res chain seq x y z
N MET A 1 -11.07 -12.49 3.23
CA MET A 1 -11.56 -13.40 2.19
C MET A 1 -12.27 -12.63 1.08
N LEU A 2 -13.28 -11.83 1.36
CA LEU A 2 -14.10 -11.10 0.38
C LEU A 2 -13.30 -10.21 -0.60
N PHE A 3 -12.30 -9.47 -0.13
CA PHE A 3 -11.47 -8.61 -0.98
C PHE A 3 -10.62 -9.39 -1.99
N ARG A 4 -10.09 -10.56 -1.59
CA ARG A 4 -9.34 -11.43 -2.51
C ARG A 4 -10.24 -11.96 -3.63
N SER A 5 -11.46 -12.33 -3.27
CA SER A 5 -12.46 -12.77 -4.25
C SER A 5 -12.89 -11.63 -5.18
N ALA A 6 -13.13 -10.42 -4.65
CA ALA A 6 -13.48 -9.26 -5.49
C ALA A 6 -12.40 -8.94 -6.53
N TYR A 7 -11.13 -8.97 -6.14
CA TYR A 7 -10.02 -8.73 -7.06
C TYR A 7 -9.88 -9.88 -8.08
N PHE A 8 -10.01 -11.13 -7.63
CA PHE A 8 -9.95 -12.29 -8.51
C PHE A 8 -11.05 -12.28 -9.57
N PHE A 9 -12.29 -12.02 -9.15
CA PHE A 9 -13.45 -12.11 -10.06
C PHE A 9 -13.63 -10.86 -10.93
N ILE A 10 -13.22 -9.69 -10.46
CA ILE A 10 -13.51 -8.41 -11.12
C ILE A 10 -12.25 -7.57 -11.28
N GLY A 11 -11.55 -7.25 -10.19
CA GLY A 11 -10.52 -6.24 -10.16
C GLY A 11 -9.37 -6.50 -11.12
N TYR A 12 -8.87 -7.73 -11.18
CA TYR A 12 -7.79 -8.07 -12.11
C TYR A 12 -8.19 -7.91 -13.58
N SER A 13 -9.44 -8.21 -13.90
CA SER A 13 -9.98 -7.95 -15.24
C SER A 13 -10.12 -6.46 -15.54
N VAL A 14 -10.47 -5.64 -14.56
CA VAL A 14 -10.54 -4.18 -14.70
C VAL A 14 -9.15 -3.60 -14.96
N ALA A 15 -8.14 -4.05 -14.21
CA ALA A 15 -6.78 -3.52 -14.33
C ALA A 15 -6.04 -4.02 -15.58
N TYR A 16 -6.15 -5.31 -15.90
CA TYR A 16 -5.30 -5.99 -16.90
C TYR A 16 -6.06 -6.61 -18.07
N GLY A 17 -7.38 -6.58 -18.07
CA GLY A 17 -8.19 -7.23 -19.11
C GLY A 17 -8.15 -8.76 -19.06
N VAL A 18 -7.60 -9.36 -18.00
CA VAL A 18 -7.39 -10.79 -17.86
C VAL A 18 -8.30 -11.35 -16.77
N ASN A 19 -8.86 -12.52 -17.02
CA ASN A 19 -9.61 -13.27 -16.00
C ASN A 19 -9.14 -14.73 -15.91
N PHE A 20 -9.55 -15.40 -14.86
CA PHE A 20 -9.19 -16.80 -14.60
C PHE A 20 -10.42 -17.73 -14.62
N PHE A 21 -11.47 -17.35 -15.36
CA PHE A 21 -12.68 -18.18 -15.55
C PHE A 21 -12.45 -19.31 -16.56
N SER A 22 -11.32 -19.96 -16.48
CA SER A 22 -10.95 -21.08 -17.32
C SER A 22 -10.73 -22.34 -16.50
N GLY A 23 -10.83 -23.51 -17.12
CA GLY A 23 -10.62 -24.79 -16.44
C GLY A 23 -9.16 -24.94 -15.97
N ALA A 24 -8.95 -25.83 -15.01
CA ALA A 24 -7.61 -26.11 -14.45
C ALA A 24 -6.58 -26.46 -15.53
N GLU A 25 -6.96 -27.22 -16.54
CA GLU A 25 -6.06 -27.59 -17.67
C GLU A 25 -5.56 -26.37 -18.43
N GLN A 26 -6.41 -25.36 -18.64
CA GLN A 26 -6.02 -24.11 -19.30
C GLN A 26 -5.17 -23.23 -18.39
N LEU A 27 -5.44 -23.23 -17.09
CA LEU A 27 -4.65 -22.45 -16.12
C LEU A 27 -3.23 -23.03 -15.96
N VAL A 28 -3.07 -24.35 -15.99
CA VAL A 28 -1.75 -25.01 -15.91
C VAL A 28 -0.87 -24.68 -17.12
N GLN A 29 -1.47 -24.35 -18.26
CA GLN A 29 -0.73 -23.94 -19.46
C GLN A 29 -0.25 -22.49 -19.41
N LYS A 30 -0.77 -21.66 -18.51
CA LYS A 30 -0.25 -20.31 -18.26
C LYS A 30 1.13 -20.38 -17.66
N SER A 31 1.98 -19.39 -17.96
CA SER A 31 3.30 -19.33 -17.34
C SER A 31 3.19 -19.21 -15.81
N GLY A 32 4.12 -19.84 -15.09
CA GLY A 32 4.19 -19.69 -13.63
C GLY A 32 4.35 -18.23 -13.22
N PHE A 33 4.98 -17.41 -14.07
CA PHE A 33 5.13 -15.97 -13.86
C PHE A 33 3.78 -15.24 -13.87
N GLU A 34 2.87 -15.54 -14.79
CA GLU A 34 1.55 -14.88 -14.85
C GLU A 34 0.72 -15.14 -13.60
N LEU A 35 0.68 -16.37 -13.12
CA LEU A 35 -0.05 -16.73 -11.92
C LEU A 35 0.60 -16.13 -10.66
N THR A 36 1.94 -16.11 -10.61
CA THR A 36 2.68 -15.47 -9.53
C THR A 36 2.47 -13.96 -9.53
N LYS A 37 2.49 -13.32 -10.70
CA LYS A 37 2.19 -11.89 -10.85
C LYS A 37 0.77 -11.56 -10.35
N PHE A 38 -0.23 -12.35 -10.72
CA PHE A 38 -1.58 -12.18 -10.20
C PHE A 38 -1.60 -12.27 -8.66
N PHE A 39 -0.97 -13.29 -8.08
CA PHE A 39 -0.90 -13.45 -6.62
C PHE A 39 -0.20 -12.26 -5.96
N PHE A 40 0.88 -11.78 -6.54
CA PHE A 40 1.63 -10.60 -6.07
C PHE A 40 0.73 -9.35 -6.06
N LEU A 41 0.08 -9.02 -7.19
CA LEU A 41 -0.80 -7.86 -7.32
C LEU A 41 -2.06 -7.97 -6.44
N LEU A 42 -2.56 -9.18 -6.20
CA LEU A 42 -3.62 -9.42 -5.23
C LEU A 42 -3.25 -8.95 -3.81
N THR A 43 -1.97 -9.07 -3.41
CA THR A 43 -1.50 -8.58 -2.11
C THR A 43 -1.51 -7.06 -2.03
N PHE A 44 -1.23 -6.36 -3.12
CA PHE A 44 -1.35 -4.90 -3.26
C PHE A 44 -2.81 -4.45 -3.13
N ALA A 45 -3.70 -5.09 -3.87
CA ALA A 45 -5.13 -4.83 -3.78
C ALA A 45 -5.67 -5.06 -2.37
N ALA A 46 -5.11 -6.01 -1.61
CA ALA A 46 -5.48 -6.29 -0.23
C ALA A 46 -4.98 -5.23 0.76
N ALA A 47 -3.86 -4.55 0.46
CA ALA A 47 -3.28 -3.53 1.32
C ALA A 47 -4.16 -2.27 1.40
N VAL A 48 -4.81 -1.88 0.30
CA VAL A 48 -5.63 -0.66 0.24
C VAL A 48 -6.78 -0.66 1.28
N PRO A 49 -7.66 -1.66 1.34
CA PRO A 49 -8.69 -1.70 2.37
C PRO A 49 -8.13 -1.92 3.78
N ALA A 50 -6.94 -2.52 3.92
CA ALA A 50 -6.28 -2.65 5.21
C ALA A 50 -5.89 -1.26 5.76
N ILE A 51 -5.34 -0.38 4.92
CA ILE A 51 -5.02 1.01 5.27
C ILE A 51 -6.30 1.77 5.68
N VAL A 52 -7.35 1.70 4.87
CA VAL A 52 -8.65 2.33 5.18
C VAL A 52 -9.20 1.81 6.51
N SER A 53 -9.15 0.51 6.75
CA SER A 53 -9.69 -0.12 7.96
C SER A 53 -8.98 0.38 9.23
N GLY A 54 -7.68 0.63 9.18
CA GLY A 54 -6.92 1.24 10.27
C GLY A 54 -7.42 2.64 10.62
N GLY A 55 -7.69 3.46 9.60
CA GLY A 55 -8.23 4.82 9.78
C GLY A 55 -9.63 4.87 10.40
N ILE A 56 -10.48 3.89 10.12
CA ILE A 56 -11.88 3.85 10.58
C ILE A 56 -12.13 2.82 11.72
N ALA A 57 -11.08 2.23 12.24
CA ALA A 57 -11.16 1.25 13.33
C ALA A 57 -12.02 1.77 14.49
N GLU A 58 -12.72 0.88 15.19
CA GLU A 58 -13.61 1.14 16.33
C GLU A 58 -14.91 1.91 15.99
N ARG A 59 -15.04 2.50 14.79
CA ARG A 59 -16.20 3.34 14.39
C ARG A 59 -17.03 2.74 13.28
N ALA A 60 -16.39 2.06 12.34
CA ALA A 60 -17.08 1.49 11.19
C ALA A 60 -17.89 0.26 11.56
N ARG A 61 -19.12 0.17 11.03
CA ARG A 61 -19.92 -1.04 11.10
C ARG A 61 -19.38 -2.07 10.11
N PHE A 62 -19.36 -3.33 10.49
CA PHE A 62 -18.75 -4.41 9.73
C PHE A 62 -19.33 -4.57 8.31
N HIS A 63 -20.66 -4.64 8.15
CA HIS A 63 -21.27 -4.86 6.83
C HIS A 63 -21.04 -3.72 5.84
N PRO A 64 -21.21 -2.42 6.20
CA PRO A 64 -20.83 -1.31 5.32
C PRO A 64 -19.36 -1.34 4.95
N GLN A 65 -18.46 -1.71 5.87
CA GLN A 65 -17.03 -1.83 5.59
C GLN A 65 -16.76 -2.94 4.58
N LEU A 66 -17.44 -4.08 4.66
CA LEU A 66 -17.34 -5.16 3.66
C LEU A 66 -17.81 -4.70 2.27
N ALA A 67 -18.94 -4.01 2.19
CA ALA A 67 -19.46 -3.48 0.93
C ALA A 67 -18.50 -2.46 0.31
N ALA A 68 -17.99 -1.52 1.12
CA ALA A 68 -16.99 -0.55 0.67
C ALA A 68 -15.70 -1.24 0.21
N THR A 69 -15.23 -2.25 0.93
CA THR A 69 -14.06 -3.04 0.55
C THR A 69 -14.27 -3.76 -0.79
N PHE A 70 -15.44 -4.33 -1.02
CA PHE A 70 -15.76 -4.97 -2.30
C PHE A 70 -15.69 -3.98 -3.47
N LEU A 71 -16.29 -2.80 -3.34
CA LEU A 71 -16.26 -1.77 -4.37
C LEU A 71 -14.84 -1.24 -4.58
N LEU A 72 -14.11 -1.02 -3.51
CA LEU A 72 -12.75 -0.50 -3.55
C LEU A 72 -11.81 -1.45 -4.30
N VAL A 73 -11.84 -2.73 -3.95
CA VAL A 73 -10.91 -3.74 -4.50
C VAL A 73 -11.41 -4.30 -5.84
N GLY A 74 -12.71 -4.27 -6.10
CA GLY A 74 -13.27 -4.72 -7.36
C GLY A 74 -13.15 -3.68 -8.49
N PHE A 75 -13.20 -2.39 -8.17
CA PHE A 75 -13.33 -1.34 -9.19
C PHE A 75 -12.36 -0.17 -8.99
N VAL A 76 -12.40 0.51 -7.84
CA VAL A 76 -11.70 1.79 -7.66
C VAL A 76 -10.19 1.64 -7.73
N TYR A 77 -9.63 0.76 -6.92
CA TYR A 77 -8.20 0.48 -6.91
C TYR A 77 -7.73 -0.12 -8.25
N PRO A 78 -8.38 -1.17 -8.81
CA PRO A 78 -7.95 -1.76 -10.08
C PRO A 78 -8.04 -0.81 -11.27
N PHE A 79 -8.98 0.12 -11.28
CA PHE A 79 -9.03 1.16 -12.30
C PHE A 79 -7.76 2.01 -12.29
N PHE A 80 -7.34 2.49 -11.11
CA PHE A 80 -6.13 3.29 -10.99
C PHE A 80 -4.86 2.46 -11.20
N GLU A 81 -4.82 1.23 -10.69
CA GLU A 81 -3.75 0.27 -10.96
C GLU A 81 -3.54 0.05 -12.46
N GLY A 82 -4.63 -0.16 -13.19
CA GLY A 82 -4.60 -0.34 -14.64
C GLY A 82 -4.05 0.89 -15.38
N ILE A 83 -4.40 2.10 -14.95
CA ILE A 83 -3.83 3.33 -15.49
C ILE A 83 -2.33 3.39 -15.24
N ALA A 84 -1.91 3.18 -14.00
CA ALA A 84 -0.53 3.40 -13.58
C ALA A 84 0.44 2.33 -14.12
N TRP A 85 0.06 1.05 -14.05
CA TRP A 85 0.97 -0.07 -14.31
C TRP A 85 0.67 -0.89 -15.56
N ASN A 86 -0.51 -0.72 -16.16
CA ASN A 86 -0.90 -1.41 -17.39
C ASN A 86 -1.17 -0.48 -18.57
N GLN A 87 -0.92 0.82 -18.43
CA GLN A 87 -1.19 1.83 -19.45
C GLN A 87 -2.64 1.80 -20.00
N ALA A 88 -3.56 1.26 -19.20
CA ALA A 88 -4.96 1.16 -19.56
C ALA A 88 -5.58 2.55 -19.77
N TYR A 89 -6.62 2.60 -20.59
CA TYR A 89 -7.43 3.82 -20.82
C TYR A 89 -6.67 4.98 -21.48
N GLY A 90 -5.44 4.81 -21.96
CA GLY A 90 -4.67 5.82 -22.71
C GLY A 90 -4.19 7.03 -21.87
N ILE A 91 -4.37 7.02 -20.55
CA ILE A 91 -4.02 8.17 -19.69
C ILE A 91 -2.52 8.39 -19.62
N GLN A 92 -1.70 7.33 -19.54
CA GLN A 92 -0.24 7.44 -19.57
C GLN A 92 0.25 8.03 -20.90
N ALA A 93 -0.32 7.58 -22.01
CA ALA A 93 0.02 8.12 -23.32
C ALA A 93 -0.38 9.61 -23.45
N TRP A 94 -1.51 10.01 -22.89
CA TRP A 94 -1.92 11.41 -22.83
C TRP A 94 -0.97 12.25 -21.95
N LEU A 95 -0.55 11.76 -20.79
CA LEU A 95 0.42 12.44 -19.92
C LEU A 95 1.75 12.65 -20.65
N LYS A 96 2.25 11.60 -21.31
CA LYS A 96 3.48 11.67 -22.08
C LYS A 96 3.40 12.68 -23.22
N ALA A 97 2.29 12.72 -23.95
CA ALA A 97 2.09 13.66 -25.03
C ALA A 97 1.95 15.12 -24.54
N SER A 98 1.33 15.32 -23.37
CA SER A 98 1.02 16.65 -22.85
C SER A 98 2.14 17.26 -22.02
N PHE A 99 2.91 16.43 -21.29
CA PHE A 99 3.90 16.86 -20.29
C PHE A 99 5.30 16.29 -20.53
N ALA A 100 5.49 15.50 -21.60
CA ALA A 100 6.70 14.75 -21.93
C ALA A 100 7.12 13.69 -20.89
N GLU A 101 6.26 13.41 -19.90
CA GLU A 101 6.53 12.49 -18.79
C GLU A 101 5.32 11.57 -18.56
N GLU A 102 5.59 10.34 -18.14
CA GLU A 102 4.58 9.39 -17.68
C GLU A 102 4.51 9.44 -16.14
N PHE A 103 3.35 9.09 -15.58
CA PHE A 103 3.25 8.92 -14.13
C PHE A 103 4.04 7.67 -13.71
N HIS A 104 5.01 7.87 -12.82
CA HIS A 104 5.86 6.82 -12.29
C HIS A 104 5.54 6.55 -10.82
N ASP A 105 5.24 5.30 -10.50
CA ASP A 105 5.09 4.80 -9.13
C ASP A 105 5.51 3.33 -9.12
N PHE A 106 6.78 3.08 -8.76
CA PHE A 106 7.42 1.79 -8.93
C PHE A 106 6.73 0.65 -8.16
N ALA A 107 6.41 0.88 -6.91
CA ALA A 107 5.84 -0.13 -6.02
C ALA A 107 4.59 0.32 -5.26
N GLY A 108 4.01 1.50 -5.56
CA GLY A 108 2.69 1.84 -5.08
C GLY A 108 2.62 2.82 -3.90
N SER A 109 3.55 3.78 -3.77
CA SER A 109 3.35 4.89 -2.82
C SER A 109 2.02 5.60 -3.06
N VAL A 110 1.69 5.86 -4.31
CA VAL A 110 0.43 6.52 -4.69
C VAL A 110 -0.65 5.49 -4.98
N VAL A 111 -0.37 4.52 -5.87
CA VAL A 111 -1.34 3.53 -6.35
C VAL A 111 -1.96 2.73 -5.21
N VAL A 112 -1.20 2.42 -4.18
CA VAL A 112 -1.68 1.63 -3.02
C VAL A 112 -1.87 2.51 -1.79
N HIS A 113 -0.79 3.16 -1.33
CA HIS A 113 -0.79 3.81 -0.02
C HIS A 113 -1.54 5.14 -0.03
N ALA A 114 -1.33 6.00 -1.03
CA ALA A 114 -2.07 7.25 -1.11
C ALA A 114 -3.54 7.01 -1.44
N VAL A 115 -3.88 6.07 -2.32
CA VAL A 115 -5.28 5.69 -2.58
C VAL A 115 -5.96 5.23 -1.30
N GLY A 116 -5.33 4.31 -0.54
CA GLY A 116 -5.84 3.89 0.76
C GLY A 116 -5.92 5.03 1.77
N GLY A 117 -4.91 5.89 1.83
CA GLY A 117 -4.85 7.03 2.73
C GLY A 117 -5.92 8.08 2.46
N TRP A 118 -6.10 8.50 1.21
CA TRP A 118 -7.13 9.49 0.83
C TRP A 118 -8.55 8.98 1.03
N ILE A 119 -8.83 7.73 0.66
CA ILE A 119 -10.14 7.11 0.92
C ILE A 119 -10.37 6.97 2.43
N GLY A 120 -9.33 6.56 3.17
CA GLY A 120 -9.36 6.50 4.62
C GLY A 120 -9.63 7.85 5.26
N LEU A 121 -9.02 8.93 4.75
CA LEU A 121 -9.26 10.29 5.23
C LEU A 121 -10.72 10.70 5.04
N MET A 122 -11.30 10.49 3.86
CA MET A 122 -12.72 10.79 3.61
C MET A 122 -13.63 9.99 4.53
N ALA A 123 -13.33 8.70 4.73
CA ALA A 123 -14.09 7.86 5.65
C ALA A 123 -13.98 8.34 7.10
N VAL A 124 -12.81 8.80 7.56
CA VAL A 124 -12.61 9.39 8.88
C VAL A 124 -13.40 10.70 9.03
N MET A 125 -13.41 11.55 8.02
CA MET A 125 -14.18 12.80 8.03
C MET A 125 -15.69 12.53 8.15
N LEU A 126 -16.20 11.51 7.49
CA LEU A 126 -17.61 11.12 7.55
C LEU A 126 -17.99 10.44 8.87
N LEU A 127 -17.12 9.62 9.43
CA LEU A 127 -17.38 8.86 10.67
C LEU A 127 -17.05 9.65 11.94
N GLY A 128 -16.25 10.71 11.82
CA GLY A 128 -15.82 11.53 12.93
C GLY A 128 -14.66 10.92 13.74
N ALA A 129 -14.37 11.55 14.86
CA ALA A 129 -13.29 11.13 15.76
C ALA A 129 -13.60 9.82 16.49
N ARG A 130 -12.55 9.15 16.97
CA ARG A 130 -12.68 7.99 17.87
C ARG A 130 -13.44 8.37 19.13
N HIS A 131 -14.22 7.44 19.67
CA HIS A 131 -14.94 7.65 20.92
C HIS A 131 -13.97 8.01 22.05
N GLY A 132 -14.28 9.10 22.78
CA GLY A 132 -13.43 9.59 23.87
C GLY A 132 -12.13 10.26 23.42
N ARG A 133 -11.91 10.50 22.11
CA ARG A 133 -10.71 11.21 21.64
C ARG A 133 -10.63 12.64 22.11
N TYR A 134 -11.77 13.34 22.10
CA TYR A 134 -11.89 14.70 22.58
C TYR A 134 -12.81 14.74 23.80
N THR A 135 -12.38 15.38 24.86
CA THR A 135 -13.20 15.63 26.03
C THR A 135 -14.11 16.85 25.82
N LYS A 136 -15.12 17.01 26.68
CA LYS A 136 -16.01 18.18 26.61
C LYS A 136 -15.28 19.50 26.80
N ASP A 137 -14.17 19.49 27.52
CA ASP A 137 -13.32 20.64 27.80
C ASP A 137 -12.26 20.90 26.71
N GLY A 138 -12.34 20.20 25.57
CA GLY A 138 -11.44 20.37 24.43
C GLY A 138 -10.07 19.68 24.55
N HIS A 139 -9.83 18.95 25.62
CA HIS A 139 -8.58 18.18 25.76
C HIS A 139 -8.57 16.95 24.84
N VAL A 140 -7.39 16.65 24.31
CA VAL A 140 -7.15 15.47 23.48
C VAL A 140 -6.72 14.31 24.36
N SER A 141 -7.55 13.27 24.42
CA SER A 141 -7.23 12.06 25.17
C SER A 141 -6.19 11.21 24.42
N ALA A 142 -5.20 10.66 25.12
CA ALA A 142 -4.30 9.68 24.56
C ALA A 142 -5.06 8.38 24.25
N HIS A 143 -4.70 7.74 23.12
CA HIS A 143 -5.18 6.41 22.75
C HIS A 143 -3.97 5.52 22.51
N PRO A 144 -3.31 5.04 23.59
CA PRO A 144 -2.15 4.18 23.45
C PRO A 144 -2.54 2.85 22.79
N PRO A 145 -1.60 2.18 22.14
CA PRO A 145 -1.83 0.83 21.62
C PRO A 145 -2.31 -0.13 22.73
N SER A 146 -3.28 -0.95 22.44
CA SER A 146 -3.82 -1.94 23.38
C SER A 146 -2.78 -3.03 23.75
N SER A 147 -1.83 -3.28 22.85
CA SER A 147 -0.75 -4.25 23.07
C SER A 147 0.50 -3.84 22.28
N ILE A 148 1.53 -3.38 22.98
CA ILE A 148 2.83 -3.05 22.38
C ILE A 148 3.51 -4.27 21.75
N PRO A 149 3.53 -5.46 22.37
CA PRO A 149 4.12 -6.65 21.73
C PRO A 149 3.46 -7.01 20.40
N PHE A 150 2.14 -6.93 20.29
CA PHE A 150 1.45 -7.20 19.01
C PHE A 150 1.67 -6.08 17.99
N LEU A 151 1.78 -4.82 18.42
CA LEU A 151 2.15 -3.71 17.56
C LEU A 151 3.56 -3.93 16.97
N ALA A 152 4.54 -4.28 17.82
CA ALA A 152 5.90 -4.57 17.39
C ALA A 152 5.96 -5.76 16.42
N LEU A 153 5.27 -6.86 16.75
CA LEU A 153 5.20 -8.03 15.89
C LEU A 153 4.60 -7.69 14.51
N GLY A 154 3.50 -6.93 14.49
CA GLY A 154 2.88 -6.48 13.23
C GLY A 154 3.82 -5.62 12.40
N ALA A 155 4.51 -4.67 13.01
CA ALA A 155 5.49 -3.81 12.34
C ALA A 155 6.67 -4.62 11.77
N TRP A 156 7.17 -5.62 12.49
CA TRP A 156 8.26 -6.48 12.01
C TRP A 156 7.84 -7.37 10.85
N ILE A 157 6.65 -7.97 10.93
CA ILE A 157 6.10 -8.77 9.82
C ILE A 157 5.96 -7.90 8.57
N LEU A 158 5.45 -6.68 8.71
CA LEU A 158 5.34 -5.73 7.61
C LEU A 158 6.72 -5.32 7.07
N SER A 159 7.69 -5.02 7.93
CA SER A 159 9.04 -4.64 7.51
C SER A 159 9.71 -5.73 6.68
N VAL A 160 9.59 -6.99 7.08
CA VAL A 160 10.11 -8.13 6.31
C VAL A 160 9.33 -8.31 5.00
N GLY A 161 8.00 -8.27 5.06
CA GLY A 161 7.13 -8.41 3.89
C GLY A 161 7.35 -7.31 2.84
N TRP A 162 7.77 -6.13 3.27
CA TRP A 162 8.00 -4.99 2.39
C TRP A 162 9.17 -5.17 1.44
N PHE A 163 10.19 -5.93 1.81
CA PHE A 163 11.23 -6.32 0.86
C PHE A 163 10.65 -7.17 -0.27
N GLY A 164 9.70 -8.06 0.03
CA GLY A 164 8.91 -8.74 -1.00
C GLY A 164 8.08 -7.75 -1.84
N PHE A 165 7.42 -6.80 -1.19
CA PHE A 165 6.60 -5.79 -1.85
C PHE A 165 7.42 -4.94 -2.84
N ASN A 166 8.52 -4.33 -2.40
CA ASN A 166 9.35 -3.45 -3.22
C ASN A 166 10.23 -4.23 -4.20
N VAL A 167 11.00 -5.20 -3.73
CA VAL A 167 11.99 -5.90 -4.57
C VAL A 167 11.31 -6.72 -5.67
N MET A 168 10.18 -7.38 -5.36
CA MET A 168 9.43 -8.12 -6.39
C MET A 168 8.72 -7.21 -7.41
N SER A 169 8.56 -5.93 -7.12
CA SER A 169 8.07 -4.96 -8.11
C SER A 169 9.03 -4.78 -9.29
N ALA A 170 10.31 -5.13 -9.12
CA ALA A 170 11.26 -5.23 -10.22
C ALA A 170 10.93 -6.35 -11.22
N GLN A 171 10.11 -7.33 -10.85
CA GLN A 171 9.73 -8.51 -11.64
C GLN A 171 10.91 -9.36 -12.12
N THR A 172 12.10 -9.11 -11.64
CA THR A 172 13.36 -9.80 -11.96
C THR A 172 14.30 -9.70 -10.76
N ILE A 173 15.30 -10.59 -10.66
CA ILE A 173 16.26 -10.63 -9.55
C ILE A 173 17.59 -9.95 -9.94
N ASP A 174 17.67 -9.34 -11.10
CA ASP A 174 18.87 -8.67 -11.59
C ASP A 174 18.80 -7.14 -11.46
N LYS A 175 19.85 -6.46 -11.87
CA LYS A 175 19.98 -5.00 -12.04
C LYS A 175 19.35 -4.17 -10.90
N ILE A 176 18.08 -3.77 -11.06
CA ILE A 176 17.43 -2.83 -10.15
C ILE A 176 16.98 -3.43 -8.83
N SER A 177 16.80 -4.75 -8.73
CA SER A 177 16.32 -5.40 -7.51
C SER A 177 17.23 -5.16 -6.31
N GLY A 178 18.55 -5.17 -6.52
CA GLY A 178 19.54 -4.84 -5.50
C GLY A 178 19.46 -3.38 -5.04
N LEU A 179 19.32 -2.43 -5.99
CA LEU A 179 19.12 -1.01 -5.67
C LEU A 179 17.85 -0.79 -4.86
N VAL A 180 16.74 -1.41 -5.28
CA VAL A 180 15.45 -1.34 -4.58
C VAL A 180 15.55 -1.87 -3.15
N ALA A 181 16.27 -2.97 -2.93
CA ALA A 181 16.49 -3.52 -1.60
C ALA A 181 17.28 -2.56 -0.70
N VAL A 182 18.36 -1.99 -1.20
CA VAL A 182 19.18 -1.01 -0.46
C VAL A 182 18.37 0.26 -0.17
N ASN A 183 17.63 0.79 -1.14
CA ASN A 183 16.79 1.97 -0.97
C ASN A 183 15.67 1.72 0.06
N SER A 184 15.06 0.54 0.05
CA SER A 184 14.06 0.16 1.07
C SER A 184 14.68 0.12 2.47
N LEU A 185 15.89 -0.42 2.61
CA LEU A 185 16.61 -0.44 3.88
C LEU A 185 16.94 0.98 4.38
N MET A 186 17.43 1.85 3.50
CA MET A 186 17.76 3.24 3.84
C MET A 186 16.52 4.05 4.27
N ALA A 187 15.40 3.87 3.56
CA ALA A 187 14.14 4.51 3.91
C ALA A 187 13.59 4.03 5.26
N MET A 188 13.67 2.73 5.51
CA MET A 188 13.28 2.12 6.79
C MET A 188 14.14 2.67 7.93
N ALA A 189 15.44 2.78 7.75
CA ALA A 189 16.36 3.33 8.75
C ALA A 189 16.08 4.81 9.02
N GLY A 190 15.93 5.64 7.97
CA GLY A 190 15.61 7.06 8.09
C GLY A 190 14.30 7.29 8.83
N GLY A 191 13.23 6.61 8.42
CA GLY A 191 11.93 6.69 9.09
C GLY A 191 11.98 6.27 10.56
N THR A 192 12.80 5.27 10.89
CA THR A 192 13.01 4.84 12.29
C THR A 192 13.70 5.92 13.11
N ILE A 193 14.76 6.53 12.58
CA ILE A 193 15.51 7.60 13.27
C ILE A 193 14.60 8.79 13.57
N VAL A 194 13.86 9.25 12.56
CA VAL A 194 12.92 10.37 12.71
C VAL A 194 11.85 10.05 13.77
N ALA A 195 11.29 8.84 13.71
CA ALA A 195 10.28 8.42 14.68
C ALA A 195 10.81 8.33 16.12
N LEU A 196 12.06 7.92 16.29
CA LEU A 196 12.72 7.93 17.62
C LEU A 196 12.86 9.36 18.16
N VAL A 197 13.34 10.27 17.33
CA VAL A 197 13.63 11.67 17.73
C VAL A 197 12.33 12.45 17.97
N LEU A 198 11.44 12.48 16.95
CA LEU A 198 10.21 13.28 17.01
C LEU A 198 9.12 12.61 17.85
N GLY A 199 9.06 11.30 17.86
CA GLY A 199 8.10 10.51 18.64
C GLY A 199 8.44 10.40 20.11
N ARG A 200 9.61 10.92 20.55
CA ARG A 200 10.04 10.92 21.96
C ARG A 200 9.94 9.52 22.60
N ASN A 201 10.38 8.51 21.87
CA ASN A 201 10.31 7.09 22.25
C ASN A 201 8.88 6.53 22.46
N ASP A 202 7.84 7.19 21.94
CA ASP A 202 6.51 6.58 21.94
C ASP A 202 6.52 5.31 21.08
N PRO A 203 6.12 4.15 21.62
CA PRO A 203 6.21 2.89 20.90
C PRO A 203 5.33 2.85 19.64
N GLY A 204 4.22 3.60 19.61
CA GLY A 204 3.36 3.72 18.43
C GLY A 204 4.12 4.36 17.27
N PHE A 205 4.82 5.47 17.52
CA PHE A 205 5.62 6.15 16.50
C PHE A 205 6.86 5.35 16.10
N VAL A 206 7.59 4.81 17.09
CA VAL A 206 8.83 4.06 16.85
C VAL A 206 8.61 2.84 15.95
N HIS A 207 7.54 2.07 16.19
CA HIS A 207 7.24 0.90 15.37
C HIS A 207 6.60 1.26 14.01
N ASN A 208 5.98 2.42 13.86
CA ASN A 208 5.43 2.88 12.59
C ASN A 208 6.45 3.68 11.74
N GLY A 209 7.53 4.18 12.34
CA GLY A 209 8.57 4.94 11.63
C GLY A 209 9.17 4.22 10.43
N PRO A 210 9.67 2.99 10.59
CA PRO A 210 10.19 2.21 9.47
C PRO A 210 9.16 2.00 8.37
N LEU A 211 7.88 1.80 8.72
CA LEU A 211 6.81 1.61 7.75
C LEU A 211 6.52 2.89 6.97
N ALA A 212 6.56 4.05 7.63
CA ALA A 212 6.39 5.35 6.96
C ALA A 212 7.48 5.58 5.91
N GLY A 213 8.75 5.30 6.26
CA GLY A 213 9.86 5.34 5.31
C GLY A 213 9.65 4.39 4.12
N LEU A 214 9.22 3.17 4.40
CA LEU A 214 8.95 2.16 3.36
C LEU A 214 7.79 2.55 2.45
N VAL A 215 6.73 3.18 2.96
CA VAL A 215 5.63 3.75 2.15
C VAL A 215 6.16 4.81 1.19
N ALA A 216 6.96 5.74 1.69
CA ALA A 216 7.45 6.86 0.88
C ALA A 216 8.38 6.39 -0.26
N VAL A 217 9.26 5.41 0.00
CA VAL A 217 10.23 4.94 -0.99
C VAL A 217 9.64 4.09 -2.12
N CYS A 218 8.43 3.56 -1.94
CA CYS A 218 7.78 2.72 -2.94
C CYS A 218 7.65 3.39 -4.32
N ALA A 219 7.57 4.71 -4.40
CA ALA A 219 7.41 5.43 -5.68
C ALA A 219 8.66 5.41 -6.55
N GLY A 220 9.85 5.52 -5.94
CA GLY A 220 11.09 5.79 -6.68
C GLY A 220 12.30 4.97 -6.20
N SER A 221 12.06 3.82 -5.58
CA SER A 221 13.15 2.96 -5.09
C SER A 221 14.05 2.39 -6.19
N ASP A 222 13.61 2.43 -7.44
CA ASP A 222 14.30 1.94 -8.63
C ASP A 222 15.19 2.99 -9.31
N ILE A 223 14.96 4.29 -9.06
CA ILE A 223 15.62 5.40 -9.76
C ILE A 223 16.43 6.32 -8.85
N MET A 224 16.22 6.29 -7.54
CA MET A 224 16.88 7.20 -6.60
C MET A 224 18.18 6.60 -6.04
N HIS A 225 19.13 7.49 -5.73
CA HIS A 225 20.36 7.07 -5.06
C HIS A 225 20.11 6.80 -3.56
N PRO A 226 20.71 5.76 -2.95
CA PRO A 226 20.46 5.40 -1.54
C PRO A 226 20.70 6.52 -0.52
N VAL A 227 21.69 7.41 -0.77
CA VAL A 227 21.95 8.57 0.10
C VAL A 227 20.84 9.61 0.02
N GLU A 228 20.23 9.80 -1.14
CA GLU A 228 19.09 10.71 -1.33
C GLU A 228 17.86 10.18 -0.62
N ILE A 229 17.61 8.88 -0.72
CA ILE A 229 16.55 8.20 0.02
C ILE A 229 16.73 8.41 1.53
N GLY A 230 17.93 8.16 2.06
CA GLY A 230 18.23 8.36 3.47
C GLY A 230 17.98 9.80 3.93
N ARG A 231 18.35 10.79 3.12
CA ARG A 231 18.13 12.23 3.41
C ARG A 231 16.65 12.62 3.34
N ALA A 232 15.92 12.12 2.36
CA ALA A 232 14.50 12.46 2.18
C ALA A 232 13.61 11.96 3.34
N HIS A 233 14.10 11.01 4.14
CA HIS A 233 13.36 10.41 5.25
C HIS A 233 13.86 10.86 6.63
N VAL A 234 14.86 11.77 6.67
CA VAL A 234 15.37 12.44 7.87
C VAL A 234 14.97 13.92 7.84
#